data_3bf598b2389cd7b71cb1a7ccca761132
#
_entry.id   3bf598b2389cd7b71cb1a7ccca761132
#
_cell.length_a   1.000
_cell.length_b   1.000
_cell.length_c   1.000
_cell.angle_alpha   90.00
_cell.angle_beta   90.00
_cell.angle_gamma   90.00
#
_symmetry.space_group_name_H-M   'P 1'
#
loop_
_entity.id
_entity.type
_entity.pdbx_description
1 polymer ?
#
loop_
_entity_poly.entity_id
_entity_poly.type
_entity_poly.pdbx_seq_one_letter_code
_entity_poly.pdbx_strand_id
1 'polypeptide(L)'
;HNHSTPSGDNTCGTADRVINMAAEHLEFVPTTEHNRMFDWTPTIKSLGLEKVMSTVPGIELTGSGAHFNAFPFKPDPKKQDGGAPQWSKDPRLNAITLRHFQDSDPDRWVHINHPSMQENFVDWNGDGLIDGGYANLGGMLDGLESQNYLGNEILHGSPYRIDKKLGPGGRVKYVREFIWLQILNQGHKVWGIAVSDAHTVHGNGTGGWRTYVKSSTDEPDKIDWR
;
A
#
# COMPACT_ATOMS: atom_id res chain seq x y z
N HIS A 1 -5.66 -0.83 2.30
CA HIS A 1 -5.85 -0.41 0.91
C HIS A 1 -7.30 -0.63 0.50
N ASN A 2 -8.05 0.46 0.27
CA ASN A 2 -9.46 0.47 -0.12
C ASN A 2 -9.80 1.78 -0.84
N HIS A 3 -10.78 1.71 -1.74
CA HIS A 3 -11.25 2.83 -2.54
C HIS A 3 -12.72 3.15 -2.29
N SER A 4 -13.08 4.42 -2.46
CA SER A 4 -14.44 4.91 -2.37
C SER A 4 -14.70 5.98 -3.45
N THR A 5 -15.79 6.71 -3.38
CA THR A 5 -16.22 7.70 -4.39
C THR A 5 -15.11 8.61 -4.96
N PRO A 6 -14.10 9.07 -4.18
CA PRO A 6 -13.05 9.93 -4.73
C PRO A 6 -12.15 9.25 -5.77
N SER A 7 -12.07 7.92 -5.79
CA SER A 7 -11.31 7.15 -6.80
C SER A 7 -12.18 6.94 -8.04
N GLY A 8 -11.65 7.29 -9.22
CA GLY A 8 -12.43 7.33 -10.47
C GLY A 8 -12.82 5.96 -11.04
N ASP A 9 -12.16 4.90 -10.64
CA ASP A 9 -12.38 3.51 -11.06
C ASP A 9 -13.21 2.70 -10.06
N ASN A 10 -13.74 3.36 -9.04
CA ASN A 10 -14.48 2.74 -7.94
C ASN A 10 -16.00 2.94 -8.13
N THR A 11 -16.79 1.92 -7.77
CA THR A 11 -18.26 1.95 -7.80
C THR A 11 -18.90 1.93 -6.42
N CYS A 12 -18.10 1.99 -5.35
CA CYS A 12 -18.57 1.98 -3.97
C CYS A 12 -18.66 3.40 -3.41
N GLY A 13 -19.82 3.81 -2.94
CA GLY A 13 -19.99 5.10 -2.24
C GLY A 13 -19.13 5.19 -0.99
N THR A 14 -18.69 6.39 -0.61
CA THR A 14 -17.85 6.57 0.58
C THR A 14 -18.55 6.06 1.86
N ALA A 15 -19.83 6.33 2.02
CA ALA A 15 -20.61 5.82 3.17
C ALA A 15 -20.70 4.29 3.15
N ASP A 16 -20.96 3.69 1.98
CA ASP A 16 -21.03 2.24 1.83
C ASP A 16 -19.68 1.59 2.11
N ARG A 17 -18.57 2.21 1.70
CA ARG A 17 -17.22 1.73 2.00
C ARG A 17 -16.95 1.74 3.50
N VAL A 18 -17.28 2.84 4.19
CA VAL A 18 -17.13 2.95 5.64
C VAL A 18 -17.97 1.89 6.36
N ILE A 19 -19.23 1.69 5.95
CA ILE A 19 -20.08 0.64 6.50
C ILE A 19 -19.49 -0.76 6.25
N ASN A 20 -19.00 -1.04 5.05
CA ASN A 20 -18.33 -2.31 4.75
C ASN A 20 -17.16 -2.59 5.67
N MET A 21 -16.27 -1.59 5.84
CA MET A 21 -15.11 -1.74 6.70
C MET A 21 -15.48 -1.96 8.16
N ALA A 22 -16.47 -1.22 8.65
CA ALA A 22 -17.00 -1.40 10.01
C ALA A 22 -17.66 -2.79 10.21
N ALA A 23 -18.42 -3.27 9.22
CA ALA A 23 -19.03 -4.60 9.26
C ALA A 23 -18.00 -5.73 9.27
N GLU A 24 -16.84 -5.52 8.68
CA GLU A 24 -15.70 -6.44 8.69
C GLU A 24 -14.80 -6.28 9.92
N HIS A 25 -15.20 -5.44 10.87
CA HIS A 25 -14.42 -5.15 12.08
C HIS A 25 -12.98 -4.67 11.79
N LEU A 26 -12.83 -3.79 10.79
CA LEU A 26 -11.56 -3.10 10.56
C LEU A 26 -11.47 -1.90 11.50
N GLU A 27 -10.63 -2.00 12.52
CA GLU A 27 -10.55 -1.01 13.60
C GLU A 27 -9.76 0.24 13.19
N PHE A 28 -8.78 0.09 12.30
CA PHE A 28 -8.00 1.19 11.75
C PHE A 28 -7.80 1.02 10.25
N VAL A 29 -8.19 2.01 9.47
CA VAL A 29 -8.00 2.01 8.02
C VAL A 29 -7.60 3.40 7.54
N PRO A 30 -6.35 3.61 7.07
CA PRO A 30 -5.98 4.86 6.41
C PRO A 30 -6.72 5.01 5.08
N THR A 31 -7.01 6.24 4.66
CA THR A 31 -7.56 6.47 3.32
C THR A 31 -6.50 6.25 2.26
N THR A 32 -6.90 5.64 1.14
CA THR A 32 -5.98 5.29 0.04
C THR A 32 -6.62 5.53 -1.33
N GLU A 33 -7.26 6.69 -1.49
CA GLU A 33 -7.89 7.07 -2.75
C GLU A 33 -6.85 7.40 -3.83
N HIS A 34 -7.13 7.07 -5.08
CA HIS A 34 -6.24 7.31 -6.21
C HIS A 34 -5.92 8.79 -6.39
N ASN A 35 -4.64 9.13 -6.29
CA ASN A 35 -4.08 10.46 -6.55
C ASN A 35 -4.81 11.61 -5.83
N ARG A 36 -5.47 11.29 -4.71
CA ARG A 36 -6.23 12.26 -3.92
C ARG A 36 -6.02 12.02 -2.43
N MET A 37 -5.64 13.06 -1.71
CA MET A 37 -5.68 13.04 -0.25
C MET A 37 -7.11 13.29 0.21
N PHE A 38 -7.67 12.35 0.94
CA PHE A 38 -9.06 12.39 1.39
C PHE A 38 -9.15 12.00 2.88
N ASP A 39 -10.21 12.45 3.55
CA ASP A 39 -10.46 12.16 4.96
C ASP A 39 -11.84 11.53 5.15
N TRP A 40 -11.86 10.29 5.63
CA TRP A 40 -13.12 9.59 5.94
C TRP A 40 -13.71 9.98 7.30
N THR A 41 -12.98 10.72 8.15
CA THR A 41 -13.44 11.10 9.49
C THR A 41 -14.84 11.75 9.50
N PRO A 42 -15.19 12.68 8.58
CA PRO A 42 -16.54 13.23 8.56
C PRO A 42 -17.62 12.19 8.28
N THR A 43 -17.33 11.22 7.40
CA THR A 43 -18.28 10.13 7.08
C THR A 43 -18.45 9.19 8.24
N ILE A 44 -17.35 8.77 8.89
CA ILE A 44 -17.38 7.92 10.09
C ILE A 44 -18.24 8.56 11.18
N LYS A 45 -18.05 9.86 11.43
CA LYS A 45 -18.87 10.64 12.39
C LYS A 45 -20.33 10.70 12.01
N SER A 46 -20.65 10.98 10.75
CA SER A 46 -22.04 11.09 10.29
C SER A 46 -22.81 9.77 10.42
N LEU A 47 -22.08 8.64 10.42
CA LEU A 47 -22.64 7.30 10.60
C LEU A 47 -22.62 6.83 12.06
N GLY A 48 -22.05 7.59 12.99
CA GLY A 48 -21.92 7.22 14.40
C GLY A 48 -20.98 6.03 14.66
N LEU A 49 -19.95 5.87 13.82
CA LEU A 49 -19.04 4.71 13.83
C LEU A 49 -17.68 4.99 14.49
N GLU A 50 -17.50 6.12 15.20
CA GLU A 50 -16.21 6.53 15.81
C GLU A 50 -15.71 5.54 16.86
N LYS A 51 -16.60 4.75 17.46
CA LYS A 51 -16.25 3.70 18.42
C LYS A 51 -15.98 2.35 17.76
N VAL A 52 -16.24 2.23 16.46
CA VAL A 52 -16.10 0.99 15.70
C VAL A 52 -14.83 1.01 14.86
N MET A 53 -14.48 2.18 14.31
CA MET A 53 -13.29 2.32 13.48
C MET A 53 -12.70 3.72 13.54
N SER A 54 -11.42 3.79 13.26
CA SER A 54 -10.66 5.03 13.10
C SER A 54 -9.96 5.08 11.75
N THR A 55 -9.58 6.28 11.34
CA THR A 55 -8.91 6.54 10.06
C THR A 55 -7.87 7.64 10.20
N VAL A 56 -6.98 7.70 9.25
CA VAL A 56 -6.06 8.81 9.04
C VAL A 56 -6.01 9.14 7.55
N PRO A 57 -5.96 10.42 7.15
CA PRO A 57 -5.84 10.76 5.75
C PRO A 57 -4.55 10.23 5.13
N GLY A 58 -4.69 9.60 3.98
CA GLY A 58 -3.62 9.05 3.17
C GLY A 58 -3.90 9.24 1.69
N ILE A 59 -3.17 8.51 0.87
CA ILE A 59 -3.28 8.51 -0.59
C ILE A 59 -2.79 7.19 -1.14
N GLU A 60 -3.35 6.75 -2.26
CA GLU A 60 -2.65 5.92 -3.22
C GLU A 60 -2.12 6.80 -4.35
N LEU A 61 -0.80 6.95 -4.44
CA LEU A 61 -0.17 7.63 -5.57
C LEU A 61 -0.02 6.63 -6.71
N THR A 62 -0.91 6.77 -7.67
CA THR A 62 -1.06 5.87 -8.81
C THR A 62 -0.43 6.52 -10.03
N GLY A 63 0.65 5.91 -10.53
CA GLY A 63 1.35 6.36 -11.72
C GLY A 63 1.59 5.22 -12.72
N SER A 64 2.38 5.46 -13.75
CA SER A 64 2.76 4.40 -14.66
C SER A 64 3.77 3.45 -14.00
N GLY A 65 3.45 2.17 -13.93
CA GLY A 65 4.38 1.11 -13.54
C GLY A 65 4.40 0.70 -12.08
N ALA A 66 3.98 1.55 -11.13
CA ALA A 66 3.82 1.17 -9.73
C ALA A 66 2.92 2.12 -8.99
N HIS A 67 2.23 1.59 -7.98
CA HIS A 67 1.38 2.33 -7.08
C HIS A 67 1.93 2.24 -5.66
N PHE A 68 1.75 3.32 -4.89
CA PHE A 68 2.22 3.39 -3.51
C PHE A 68 1.16 4.01 -2.62
N ASN A 69 0.91 3.40 -1.49
CA ASN A 69 0.12 4.02 -0.43
C ASN A 69 1.02 4.72 0.57
N ALA A 70 0.56 5.87 1.05
CA ALA A 70 1.22 6.55 2.16
C ALA A 70 0.23 7.28 3.04
N PHE A 71 0.56 7.39 4.32
CA PHE A 71 -0.13 8.15 5.36
C PHE A 71 0.84 8.46 6.53
N PRO A 72 0.58 9.45 7.38
CA PRO A 72 -0.52 10.41 7.33
C PRO A 72 -0.23 11.55 6.36
N PHE A 73 -1.29 12.20 5.92
CA PHE A 73 -1.22 13.48 5.21
C PHE A 73 -2.22 14.48 5.80
N LYS A 74 -2.08 15.75 5.38
CA LYS A 74 -2.99 16.83 5.75
C LYS A 74 -3.71 17.33 4.48
N PRO A 75 -4.91 16.82 4.17
CA PRO A 75 -5.67 17.28 3.01
C PRO A 75 -5.99 18.77 3.12
N ASP A 76 -5.82 19.51 2.03
CA ASP A 76 -6.28 20.89 1.91
C ASP A 76 -7.55 20.93 1.04
N PRO A 77 -8.74 21.13 1.65
CA PRO A 77 -10.00 21.11 0.91
C PRO A 77 -10.15 22.25 -0.11
N LYS A 78 -9.26 23.23 -0.09
CA LYS A 78 -9.23 24.34 -1.05
C LYS A 78 -8.39 24.03 -2.29
N LYS A 79 -7.63 22.96 -2.28
CA LYS A 79 -6.79 22.53 -3.40
C LYS A 79 -7.40 21.36 -4.14
N GLN A 80 -7.13 21.32 -5.43
CA GLN A 80 -7.47 20.15 -6.23
C GLN A 80 -6.88 18.88 -5.60
N ASP A 81 -7.65 17.79 -5.60
CA ASP A 81 -7.27 16.50 -5.06
C ASP A 81 -6.74 16.51 -3.61
N GLY A 82 -7.24 17.51 -2.81
CA GLY A 82 -6.79 17.70 -1.44
C GLY A 82 -5.34 18.20 -1.33
N GLY A 83 -4.76 18.69 -2.42
CA GLY A 83 -3.37 19.10 -2.51
C GLY A 83 -2.39 17.93 -2.65
N ALA A 84 -2.83 16.81 -3.21
CA ALA A 84 -2.01 15.63 -3.46
C ALA A 84 -0.77 15.93 -4.32
N PRO A 85 0.35 15.22 -4.11
CA PRO A 85 1.51 15.36 -4.98
C PRO A 85 1.20 14.84 -6.39
N GLN A 86 1.87 15.43 -7.38
CA GLN A 86 1.80 14.92 -8.74
C GLN A 86 2.64 13.65 -8.85
N TRP A 87 2.10 12.63 -9.50
CA TRP A 87 2.84 11.41 -9.77
C TRP A 87 3.85 11.60 -10.92
N SER A 88 4.97 10.90 -10.83
CA SER A 88 5.99 10.84 -11.87
C SER A 88 5.78 9.63 -12.78
N LYS A 89 6.21 9.77 -14.05
CA LYS A 89 6.32 8.62 -14.97
C LYS A 89 7.39 7.61 -14.51
N ASP A 90 8.39 8.06 -13.76
CA ASP A 90 9.32 7.17 -13.08
C ASP A 90 8.72 6.74 -11.73
N PRO A 91 8.32 5.47 -11.57
CA PRO A 91 7.66 5.01 -10.35
C PRO A 91 8.54 5.13 -9.12
N ARG A 92 9.86 5.09 -9.27
CA ARG A 92 10.81 5.21 -8.15
C ARG A 92 10.72 6.57 -7.48
N LEU A 93 10.50 7.63 -8.28
CA LEU A 93 10.32 8.99 -7.76
C LEU A 93 9.02 9.13 -6.96
N ASN A 94 8.02 8.31 -7.22
CA ASN A 94 6.75 8.35 -6.48
C ASN A 94 6.93 7.94 -5.01
N ALA A 95 7.68 6.89 -4.74
CA ALA A 95 8.01 6.48 -3.38
C ALA A 95 8.80 7.57 -2.62
N ILE A 96 9.81 8.14 -3.29
CA ILE A 96 10.63 9.23 -2.74
C ILE A 96 9.76 10.47 -2.46
N THR A 97 8.90 10.84 -3.41
CA THR A 97 7.97 11.95 -3.26
C THR A 97 7.07 11.77 -2.04
N LEU A 98 6.44 10.61 -1.90
CA LEU A 98 5.56 10.32 -0.76
C LEU A 98 6.30 10.39 0.57
N ARG A 99 7.52 9.87 0.64
CA ARG A 99 8.34 9.91 1.86
C ARG A 99 8.62 11.33 2.33
N HIS A 100 8.88 12.23 1.39
CA HIS A 100 9.31 13.60 1.70
C HIS A 100 8.21 14.65 1.58
N PHE A 101 7.02 14.28 1.13
CA PHE A 101 5.91 15.22 0.97
C PHE A 101 5.40 15.74 2.33
N GLN A 102 4.98 17.02 2.39
CA GLN A 102 4.50 17.67 3.62
C GLN A 102 5.48 17.50 4.80
N ASP A 103 6.65 18.12 4.68
CA ASP A 103 7.67 18.25 5.73
C ASP A 103 8.34 16.96 6.21
N SER A 104 8.29 15.90 5.40
CA SER A 104 8.96 14.63 5.72
C SER A 104 8.58 14.10 7.11
N ASP A 105 7.27 13.99 7.38
CA ASP A 105 6.75 13.49 8.64
C ASP A 105 7.48 12.19 9.04
N PRO A 106 8.15 12.11 10.19
CA PRO A 106 8.94 10.95 10.59
C PRO A 106 8.08 9.70 10.79
N ASP A 107 6.79 9.87 11.11
CA ASP A 107 5.82 8.79 11.28
C ASP A 107 5.15 8.39 9.96
N ARG A 108 5.59 8.96 8.83
CA ARG A 108 5.06 8.62 7.51
C ARG A 108 5.29 7.15 7.20
N TRP A 109 4.19 6.42 7.02
CA TRP A 109 4.21 5.10 6.43
C TRP A 109 4.15 5.20 4.90
N VAL A 110 4.97 4.43 4.20
CA VAL A 110 4.93 4.28 2.74
C VAL A 110 5.02 2.80 2.41
N HIS A 111 4.10 2.28 1.58
CA HIS A 111 4.21 0.91 1.10
C HIS A 111 3.94 0.81 -0.40
N ILE A 112 4.54 -0.19 -1.02
CA ILE A 112 4.29 -0.53 -2.42
C ILE A 112 3.04 -1.42 -2.52
N ASN A 113 2.11 -1.03 -3.38
CA ASN A 113 0.87 -1.74 -3.66
C ASN A 113 1.12 -2.83 -4.69
N HIS A 114 0.35 -3.98 -4.60
CA HIS A 114 0.36 -5.06 -5.59
C HIS A 114 1.66 -5.06 -6.44
N PRO A 115 2.85 -5.29 -5.86
CA PRO A 115 4.14 -4.83 -6.34
C PRO A 115 4.40 -5.20 -7.79
N SER A 116 4.63 -4.17 -8.60
CA SER A 116 4.92 -4.26 -10.04
C SER A 116 6.30 -3.71 -10.41
N MET A 117 7.11 -3.34 -9.41
CA MET A 117 8.45 -2.75 -9.58
C MET A 117 9.58 -3.77 -9.35
N GLN A 118 9.42 -5.01 -9.79
CA GLN A 118 10.41 -6.07 -9.48
C GLN A 118 11.82 -5.70 -9.89
N GLU A 119 12.00 -5.09 -11.05
CA GLU A 119 13.30 -4.68 -11.57
C GLU A 119 13.98 -3.61 -10.73
N ASN A 120 13.25 -2.89 -9.90
CA ASN A 120 13.83 -1.86 -9.04
C ASN A 120 14.35 -2.40 -7.70
N PHE A 121 14.11 -3.68 -7.41
CA PHE A 121 14.51 -4.32 -6.15
C PHE A 121 15.33 -5.58 -6.34
N VAL A 122 15.53 -6.03 -7.57
CA VAL A 122 16.10 -7.33 -7.87
C VAL A 122 17.40 -7.20 -8.66
N ASP A 123 18.38 -7.98 -8.27
CA ASP A 123 19.62 -8.23 -9.00
C ASP A 123 19.41 -9.46 -9.91
N TRP A 124 19.07 -9.22 -11.18
CA TRP A 124 18.81 -10.27 -12.15
C TRP A 124 20.08 -10.83 -12.78
N ASN A 125 21.14 -10.03 -12.84
CA ASN A 125 22.40 -10.40 -13.47
C ASN A 125 23.39 -11.05 -12.50
N GLY A 126 23.12 -10.97 -11.18
CA GLY A 126 23.93 -11.60 -10.14
C GLY A 126 25.22 -10.87 -9.82
N ASP A 127 25.32 -9.56 -10.12
CA ASP A 127 26.53 -8.76 -9.85
C ASP A 127 26.57 -8.16 -8.42
N GLY A 128 25.53 -8.40 -7.62
CA GLY A 128 25.41 -7.89 -6.26
C GLY A 128 24.77 -6.51 -6.18
N LEU A 129 24.35 -5.93 -7.29
CA LEU A 129 23.71 -4.63 -7.39
C LEU A 129 22.27 -4.76 -7.90
N ILE A 130 21.42 -3.80 -7.58
CA ILE A 130 20.06 -3.75 -8.13
C ILE A 130 20.11 -3.25 -9.57
N ASP A 131 19.58 -4.04 -10.50
CA ASP A 131 19.67 -3.78 -11.94
C ASP A 131 19.03 -2.47 -12.43
N GLY A 132 17.93 -2.07 -11.83
CA GLY A 132 17.16 -0.93 -12.34
C GLY A 132 17.16 0.29 -11.41
N GLY A 133 17.97 0.28 -10.36
CA GLY A 133 17.58 0.99 -9.21
C GLY A 133 18.22 2.28 -8.79
N TYR A 134 17.48 2.98 -8.03
CA TYR A 134 17.98 3.89 -7.02
C TYR A 134 18.49 3.06 -5.85
N ALA A 135 19.75 3.19 -5.51
CA ALA A 135 20.46 2.37 -4.51
C ALA A 135 19.78 2.30 -3.13
N ASN A 136 18.85 3.18 -2.81
CA ASN A 136 18.18 3.25 -1.51
C ASN A 136 16.65 3.23 -1.60
N LEU A 137 16.07 2.77 -2.71
CA LEU A 137 14.61 2.76 -2.86
C LEU A 137 13.93 1.90 -1.79
N GLY A 138 14.52 0.75 -1.43
CA GLY A 138 14.04 -0.08 -0.32
C GLY A 138 13.98 0.64 1.01
N GLY A 139 14.88 1.58 1.26
CA GLY A 139 14.89 2.45 2.45
C GLY A 139 13.78 3.51 2.47
N MET A 140 13.05 3.70 1.37
CA MET A 140 11.89 4.59 1.30
C MET A 140 10.57 3.88 1.68
N LEU A 141 10.59 2.56 1.83
CA LEU A 141 9.41 1.74 2.06
C LEU A 141 9.39 1.18 3.49
N ASP A 142 8.21 1.18 4.10
CA ASP A 142 7.94 0.49 5.37
C ASP A 142 7.22 -0.82 5.13
N GLY A 143 6.44 -0.94 4.05
CA GLY A 143 5.64 -2.10 3.74
C GLY A 143 5.58 -2.47 2.26
N LEU A 144 5.13 -3.71 2.05
CA LEU A 144 4.87 -4.28 0.75
C LEU A 144 3.60 -5.13 0.82
N GLU A 145 2.67 -4.91 -0.09
CA GLU A 145 1.47 -5.74 -0.17
C GLU A 145 1.79 -7.14 -0.67
N SER A 146 1.53 -8.11 0.19
CA SER A 146 1.80 -9.52 -0.10
C SER A 146 0.54 -10.31 -0.45
N GLN A 147 -0.58 -9.66 -0.72
CA GLN A 147 -1.91 -10.26 -0.97
C GLN A 147 -1.91 -11.79 -1.18
N ASN A 148 -2.55 -12.53 -0.33
CA ASN A 148 -3.08 -13.90 -0.47
C ASN A 148 -2.12 -15.09 -0.37
N TYR A 149 -0.82 -15.00 -0.45
CA TYR A 149 0.00 -16.21 -0.66
C TYR A 149 1.27 -16.31 0.18
N LEU A 150 1.31 -15.61 1.32
CA LEU A 150 2.37 -15.90 2.29
C LEU A 150 2.25 -17.37 2.72
N GLY A 151 3.11 -18.20 2.22
CA GLY A 151 3.29 -19.54 2.75
C GLY A 151 3.48 -20.65 1.73
N ASN A 152 2.65 -20.75 0.72
CA ASN A 152 2.74 -21.95 -0.15
C ASN A 152 3.91 -21.89 -1.11
N GLU A 153 4.23 -20.76 -1.70
CA GLU A 153 5.31 -20.67 -2.68
C GLU A 153 6.70 -20.56 -2.03
N ILE A 154 6.80 -19.94 -0.85
CA ILE A 154 8.06 -19.88 -0.09
C ILE A 154 8.44 -21.25 0.49
N LEU A 155 7.44 -22.07 0.84
CA LEU A 155 7.64 -23.38 1.45
C LEU A 155 7.90 -24.50 0.42
N HIS A 156 7.69 -24.25 -0.87
CA HIS A 156 8.00 -25.22 -1.92
C HIS A 156 9.49 -25.19 -2.28
N GLY A 157 10.08 -26.35 -2.54
CA GLY A 157 11.48 -26.49 -2.93
C GLY A 157 11.85 -25.82 -4.27
N SER A 158 10.87 -25.33 -5.02
CA SER A 158 11.04 -24.47 -6.20
C SER A 158 9.98 -23.38 -6.18
N PRO A 159 10.08 -22.42 -5.26
CA PRO A 159 9.03 -21.43 -5.02
C PRO A 159 8.88 -20.43 -6.17
N TYR A 160 9.87 -20.28 -7.03
CA TYR A 160 9.91 -19.24 -8.07
C TYR A 160 9.85 -19.85 -9.45
N ARG A 161 8.83 -19.48 -10.22
CA ARG A 161 8.73 -19.89 -11.63
C ARG A 161 9.59 -18.98 -12.48
N ILE A 162 10.63 -19.55 -13.07
CA ILE A 162 11.44 -18.86 -14.06
C ILE A 162 10.71 -18.91 -15.41
N ASP A 163 10.29 -17.76 -15.91
CA ASP A 163 9.75 -17.66 -17.26
C ASP A 163 10.87 -17.44 -18.29
N LYS A 164 11.28 -18.52 -18.93
CA LYS A 164 12.35 -18.52 -19.94
C LYS A 164 12.02 -17.68 -21.17
N LYS A 165 10.75 -17.28 -21.37
CA LYS A 165 10.35 -16.39 -22.49
C LYS A 165 10.70 -14.92 -22.28
N LEU A 166 11.08 -14.53 -21.06
CA LEU A 166 11.38 -13.13 -20.72
C LEU A 166 12.85 -12.73 -20.92
N GLY A 167 13.65 -13.54 -21.60
CA GLY A 167 15.01 -13.21 -22.00
C GLY A 167 16.12 -14.04 -21.32
N PRO A 168 17.39 -13.72 -21.59
CA PRO A 168 18.54 -14.43 -21.02
C PRO A 168 18.50 -14.41 -19.49
N GLY A 169 18.59 -15.59 -18.88
CA GLY A 169 18.52 -15.75 -17.43
C GLY A 169 17.13 -16.04 -16.86
N GLY A 170 16.05 -15.89 -17.66
CA GLY A 170 14.67 -16.18 -17.22
C GLY A 170 14.28 -15.31 -16.01
N ARG A 171 13.30 -14.43 -16.17
CA ARG A 171 12.82 -13.61 -15.06
C ARG A 171 11.91 -14.42 -14.16
N VAL A 172 12.06 -14.26 -12.85
CA VAL A 172 11.11 -14.79 -11.88
C VAL A 172 9.79 -14.05 -12.05
N LYS A 173 8.71 -14.81 -12.34
CA LYS A 173 7.43 -14.22 -12.65
C LYS A 173 6.70 -13.84 -11.37
N TYR A 174 6.56 -12.55 -11.13
CA TYR A 174 5.58 -11.92 -10.23
C TYR A 174 5.29 -12.68 -8.91
N VAL A 175 6.31 -13.03 -8.15
CA VAL A 175 6.15 -13.54 -6.80
C VAL A 175 6.45 -12.38 -5.85
N ARG A 176 5.42 -11.84 -5.21
CA ARG A 176 5.53 -10.68 -4.31
C ARG A 176 6.46 -10.95 -3.14
N GLU A 177 6.40 -12.16 -2.63
CA GLU A 177 7.28 -12.66 -1.57
C GLU A 177 8.75 -12.67 -2.01
N PHE A 178 9.02 -12.95 -3.27
CA PHE A 178 10.39 -12.87 -3.80
C PHE A 178 10.91 -11.42 -3.76
N ILE A 179 10.10 -10.46 -4.18
CA ILE A 179 10.45 -9.03 -4.10
C ILE A 179 10.72 -8.64 -2.64
N TRP A 180 9.85 -9.06 -1.73
CA TRP A 180 10.01 -8.82 -0.30
C TRP A 180 11.32 -9.40 0.23
N LEU A 181 11.64 -10.65 -0.08
CA LEU A 181 12.89 -11.29 0.31
C LEU A 181 14.11 -10.57 -0.28
N GLN A 182 14.05 -10.09 -1.52
CA GLN A 182 15.13 -9.30 -2.13
C GLN A 182 15.36 -7.98 -1.39
N ILE A 183 14.31 -7.28 -1.00
CA ILE A 183 14.41 -6.05 -0.21
C ILE A 183 15.04 -6.35 1.16
N LEU A 184 14.63 -7.43 1.83
CA LEU A 184 15.22 -7.86 3.10
C LEU A 184 16.69 -8.25 2.96
N ASN A 185 17.06 -8.95 1.89
CA ASN A 185 18.45 -9.32 1.59
C ASN A 185 19.36 -8.12 1.36
N GLN A 186 18.81 -7.00 0.93
CA GLN A 186 19.53 -5.73 0.80
C GLN A 186 19.68 -4.98 2.13
N GLY A 187 19.20 -5.55 3.23
CA GLY A 187 19.29 -4.98 4.57
C GLY A 187 18.17 -4.00 4.92
N HIS A 188 17.14 -3.84 4.07
CA HIS A 188 15.99 -2.98 4.36
C HIS A 188 14.90 -3.74 5.09
N LYS A 189 14.47 -3.22 6.24
CA LYS A 189 13.38 -3.79 7.02
C LYS A 189 12.04 -3.31 6.45
N VAL A 190 11.38 -4.16 5.70
CA VAL A 190 10.06 -3.90 5.08
C VAL A 190 9.06 -4.94 5.55
N TRP A 191 7.87 -4.50 5.96
CA TRP A 191 6.82 -5.39 6.46
C TRP A 191 5.97 -5.92 5.30
N GLY A 192 5.72 -7.22 5.29
CA GLY A 192 4.68 -7.80 4.44
C GLY A 192 3.29 -7.51 5.04
N ILE A 193 2.41 -6.89 4.27
CA ILE A 193 1.06 -6.55 4.69
C ILE A 193 0.01 -7.19 3.78
N ALA A 194 -1.10 -7.60 4.38
CA ALA A 194 -2.26 -8.10 3.65
C ALA A 194 -3.33 -7.00 3.58
N VAL A 195 -3.85 -6.75 2.40
CA VAL A 195 -4.80 -5.67 2.10
C VAL A 195 -5.85 -6.12 1.10
N SER A 196 -6.95 -5.39 0.98
CA SER A 196 -8.07 -5.77 0.11
C SER A 196 -8.03 -5.14 -1.28
N ASP A 197 -7.56 -3.92 -1.41
CA ASP A 197 -7.62 -3.14 -2.66
C ASP A 197 -9.05 -3.14 -3.24
N ALA A 198 -10.02 -2.84 -2.39
CA ALA A 198 -11.42 -3.04 -2.72
C ALA A 198 -12.02 -1.84 -3.46
N HIS A 199 -12.61 -2.09 -4.64
CA HIS A 199 -13.22 -1.10 -5.52
C HIS A 199 -14.74 -1.21 -5.61
N THR A 200 -15.31 -2.31 -5.16
CA THR A 200 -16.75 -2.57 -5.21
C THR A 200 -17.29 -2.92 -3.83
N VAL A 201 -18.60 -2.89 -3.65
CA VAL A 201 -19.24 -3.32 -2.38
C VAL A 201 -19.08 -4.82 -2.18
N HIS A 202 -19.25 -5.61 -3.24
CA HIS A 202 -19.34 -7.07 -3.16
C HIS A 202 -18.23 -7.83 -3.87
N GLY A 203 -17.33 -7.16 -4.55
CA GLY A 203 -16.35 -7.80 -5.44
C GLY A 203 -15.08 -8.27 -4.75
N ASN A 204 -14.29 -7.35 -4.26
CA ASN A 204 -12.92 -7.62 -3.78
C ASN A 204 -12.83 -8.03 -2.31
N GLY A 205 -13.96 -8.22 -1.62
CA GLY A 205 -13.94 -8.68 -0.23
C GLY A 205 -13.25 -7.70 0.72
N THR A 206 -13.82 -6.50 0.90
CA THR A 206 -13.33 -5.54 1.89
C THR A 206 -13.05 -6.23 3.22
N GLY A 207 -11.81 -6.11 3.74
CA GLY A 207 -11.41 -6.74 4.99
C GLY A 207 -11.18 -8.25 4.92
N GLY A 208 -11.44 -8.93 3.80
CA GLY A 208 -11.13 -10.34 3.63
C GLY A 208 -9.63 -10.61 3.72
N TRP A 209 -8.84 -9.66 3.23
CA TRP A 209 -7.39 -9.59 3.44
C TRP A 209 -7.08 -8.42 4.37
N ARG A 210 -6.50 -8.71 5.53
CA ARG A 210 -6.19 -7.70 6.54
C ARG A 210 -4.90 -8.03 7.27
N THR A 211 -4.23 -7.00 7.78
CA THR A 211 -3.06 -7.14 8.63
C THR A 211 -3.49 -6.97 10.09
N TYR A 212 -3.06 -7.86 10.95
CA TYR A 212 -3.21 -7.72 12.40
C TYR A 212 -1.97 -7.07 12.99
N VAL A 213 -2.16 -6.01 13.74
CA VAL A 213 -1.09 -5.26 14.40
C VAL A 213 -1.34 -5.27 15.90
N LYS A 214 -0.26 -5.47 16.68
CA LYS A 214 -0.37 -5.39 18.12
C LYS A 214 -0.70 -3.97 18.55
N SER A 215 -1.77 -3.80 19.30
CA SER A 215 -2.18 -2.53 19.91
C SER A 215 -2.19 -2.63 21.42
N SER A 216 -2.10 -1.49 22.11
CA SER A 216 -2.27 -1.37 23.55
C SER A 216 -3.75 -1.32 23.96
N THR A 217 -4.67 -1.22 23.02
CA THR A 217 -6.10 -1.08 23.25
C THR A 217 -6.89 -1.70 22.10
N ASP A 218 -8.10 -2.20 22.39
CA ASP A 218 -9.11 -2.65 21.44
C ASP A 218 -10.17 -1.57 21.16
N GLU A 219 -9.96 -0.33 21.65
CA GLU A 219 -10.85 0.79 21.39
C GLU A 219 -10.37 1.57 20.17
N PRO A 220 -11.04 1.50 19.00
CA PRO A 220 -10.56 2.07 17.75
C PRO A 220 -10.27 3.57 17.80
N ASP A 221 -11.03 4.33 18.56
CA ASP A 221 -10.83 5.77 18.75
C ASP A 221 -9.62 6.11 19.66
N LYS A 222 -8.97 5.11 20.24
CA LYS A 222 -7.78 5.25 21.07
C LYS A 222 -6.54 4.55 20.50
N ILE A 223 -6.65 3.95 19.33
CA ILE A 223 -5.51 3.32 18.66
C ILE A 223 -4.49 4.41 18.33
N ASP A 224 -3.29 4.25 18.86
CA ASP A 224 -2.13 5.01 18.41
C ASP A 224 -1.50 4.28 17.24
N TRP A 225 -1.67 4.81 16.06
CA TRP A 225 -1.19 4.23 14.81
C TRP A 225 0.30 4.56 14.52
N ARG A 226 0.95 5.39 15.36
CA ARG A 226 2.37 5.77 15.27
C ARG A 226 3.30 4.72 15.83
#